data_89c60adb466ca832238bdcfdbd27361b
#
_entry.id   89c60adb466ca832238bdcfdbd27361b
#
_cell.length_a   1.000
_cell.length_b   1.000
_cell.length_c   1.000
_cell.angle_alpha   90.00
_cell.angle_beta   90.00
_cell.angle_gamma   90.00
#
_symmetry.space_group_name_H-M   'P 1'
#
loop_
_entity.id
_entity.type
_entity.pdbx_description
1 polymer ?
#
loop_
_entity_poly.entity_id
_entity_poly.type
_entity_poly.pdbx_seq_one_letter_code
_entity_poly.pdbx_strand_id
1 'polypeptide(L)'
;MTKIVLINGSPRKNRACNFLLDQAIGGIKSISENITIEKIQISDYNITPCNGCDQCLRPPYDCPLAEKDDTEKLEKVVLDSDALIIAAPNYFGSVSSQIKTFIDRSRPWKMKNYLLKDTILAPMAATGLRNGGEGVISDLINFGLIQGMIVVGNTFGSPVIEGNIAITSIQKYSLKDFLAKGESDELAGLIAKNTGKRVAELIIKLNK
;
A
#
# COMPACT_ATOMS: atom_id res chain seq x y z
N MET A 1 6.29 -15.69 -12.95
CA MET A 1 5.33 -14.78 -13.64
C MET A 1 5.30 -13.53 -12.79
N THR A 2 5.52 -12.37 -13.38
CA THR A 2 5.61 -11.09 -12.61
C THR A 2 4.26 -10.69 -12.04
N LYS A 3 4.20 -10.40 -10.73
CA LYS A 3 2.95 -10.11 -10.02
C LYS A 3 3.05 -8.84 -9.19
N ILE A 4 2.08 -7.95 -9.35
CA ILE A 4 1.91 -6.75 -8.54
C ILE A 4 0.63 -6.89 -7.71
N VAL A 5 0.75 -6.74 -6.39
CA VAL A 5 -0.40 -6.69 -5.49
C VAL A 5 -0.68 -5.25 -5.10
N LEU A 6 -1.94 -4.81 -5.26
CA LEU A 6 -2.39 -3.48 -4.86
C LEU A 6 -3.30 -3.62 -3.63
N ILE A 7 -2.96 -2.91 -2.56
CA ILE A 7 -3.68 -2.98 -1.29
C ILE A 7 -4.48 -1.70 -1.06
N ASN A 8 -5.82 -1.82 -1.07
CA ASN A 8 -6.68 -0.76 -0.58
C ASN A 8 -6.75 -0.81 0.95
N GLY A 9 -6.04 0.11 1.59
CA GLY A 9 -5.94 0.23 3.04
C GLY A 9 -7.14 0.93 3.71
N SER A 10 -8.13 1.36 2.93
CA SER A 10 -9.32 2.00 3.47
C SER A 10 -10.37 0.98 3.90
N PRO A 11 -11.06 1.17 5.05
CA PRO A 11 -12.26 0.39 5.36
C PRO A 11 -13.43 0.70 4.41
N ARG A 12 -13.35 1.82 3.68
CA ARG A 12 -14.38 2.22 2.72
C ARG A 12 -14.01 1.77 1.31
N LYS A 13 -14.82 0.92 0.74
CA LYS A 13 -14.69 0.49 -0.67
C LYS A 13 -15.01 1.66 -1.62
N ASN A 14 -14.46 1.64 -2.82
CA ASN A 14 -14.76 2.57 -3.92
C ASN A 14 -14.66 4.08 -3.55
N ARG A 15 -13.61 4.44 -2.79
CA ARG A 15 -13.30 5.83 -2.41
C ARG A 15 -11.89 6.21 -2.90
N ALA A 16 -11.34 7.31 -2.39
CA ALA A 16 -10.07 7.88 -2.83
C ALA A 16 -8.90 6.88 -2.94
N CYS A 17 -8.72 5.98 -1.96
CA CYS A 17 -7.69 4.95 -2.06
C CYS A 17 -7.92 4.02 -3.27
N ASN A 18 -9.18 3.61 -3.50
CA ASN A 18 -9.51 2.80 -4.67
C ASN A 18 -9.24 3.54 -5.98
N PHE A 19 -9.61 4.83 -6.06
CA PHE A 19 -9.32 5.68 -7.22
C PHE A 19 -7.81 5.71 -7.53
N LEU A 20 -6.95 5.95 -6.52
CA LEU A 20 -5.50 5.94 -6.71
C LEU A 20 -5.00 4.60 -7.26
N LEU A 21 -5.48 3.49 -6.71
CA LEU A 21 -5.08 2.16 -7.17
C LEU A 21 -5.56 1.88 -8.59
N ASP A 22 -6.75 2.31 -8.97
CA ASP A 22 -7.27 2.14 -10.33
C ASP A 22 -6.44 2.95 -11.34
N GLN A 23 -5.99 4.15 -10.98
CA GLN A 23 -5.06 4.93 -11.79
C GLN A 23 -3.69 4.24 -11.92
N ALA A 24 -3.17 3.68 -10.82
CA ALA A 24 -1.92 2.92 -10.85
C ALA A 24 -2.02 1.68 -11.76
N ILE A 25 -3.13 0.94 -11.70
CA ILE A 25 -3.40 -0.18 -12.61
C ILE A 25 -3.36 0.25 -14.07
N GLY A 26 -3.99 1.39 -14.40
CA GLY A 26 -3.89 1.97 -15.74
C GLY A 26 -2.46 2.29 -16.16
N GLY A 27 -1.63 2.72 -15.20
CA GLY A 27 -0.19 2.94 -15.40
C GLY A 27 0.57 1.64 -15.68
N ILE A 28 0.36 0.61 -14.87
CA ILE A 28 1.00 -0.71 -15.03
C ILE A 28 0.69 -1.29 -16.40
N LYS A 29 -0.59 -1.34 -16.77
CA LYS A 29 -1.06 -1.88 -18.06
C LYS A 29 -0.50 -1.14 -19.26
N SER A 30 -0.24 0.18 -19.13
CA SER A 30 0.38 0.95 -20.22
C SER A 30 1.85 0.55 -20.50
N ILE A 31 2.50 -0.18 -19.59
CA ILE A 31 3.86 -0.69 -19.73
C ILE A 31 3.86 -2.15 -20.20
N SER A 32 3.03 -3.00 -19.61
CA SER A 32 2.93 -4.41 -20.00
C SER A 32 1.59 -5.02 -19.59
N GLU A 33 0.95 -5.71 -20.49
CA GLU A 33 -0.24 -6.53 -20.21
C GLU A 33 0.12 -7.90 -19.60
N ASN A 34 1.39 -8.30 -19.63
CA ASN A 34 1.85 -9.59 -19.12
C ASN A 34 2.11 -9.62 -17.61
N ILE A 35 1.92 -8.47 -16.92
CA ILE A 35 2.06 -8.38 -15.46
C ILE A 35 0.73 -8.80 -14.83
N THR A 36 0.79 -9.82 -13.97
CA THR A 36 -0.37 -10.21 -13.16
C THR A 36 -0.67 -9.15 -12.11
N ILE A 37 -1.90 -8.69 -12.08
CA ILE A 37 -2.36 -7.65 -11.15
C ILE A 37 -3.41 -8.25 -10.22
N GLU A 38 -3.16 -8.18 -8.92
CA GLU A 38 -4.14 -8.54 -7.89
C GLU A 38 -4.44 -7.33 -7.02
N LYS A 39 -5.71 -6.91 -6.96
CA LYS A 39 -6.14 -5.81 -6.10
C LYS A 39 -6.95 -6.36 -4.93
N ILE A 40 -6.51 -6.10 -3.71
CA ILE A 40 -7.18 -6.55 -2.50
C ILE A 40 -7.71 -5.37 -1.69
N GLN A 41 -8.80 -5.61 -0.99
CA GLN A 41 -9.43 -4.71 -0.05
C GLN A 41 -9.11 -5.21 1.36
N ILE A 42 -8.27 -4.46 2.11
CA ILE A 42 -7.81 -4.92 3.44
C ILE A 42 -8.95 -5.20 4.42
N SER A 43 -10.06 -4.46 4.31
CA SER A 43 -11.23 -4.64 5.19
C SER A 43 -12.05 -5.89 4.89
N ASP A 44 -11.73 -6.63 3.83
CA ASP A 44 -12.37 -7.93 3.56
C ASP A 44 -11.66 -9.08 4.30
N TYR A 45 -10.52 -8.78 4.94
CA TYR A 45 -9.79 -9.72 5.77
C TYR A 45 -10.04 -9.41 7.25
N ASN A 46 -10.50 -10.41 7.98
CA ASN A 46 -10.64 -10.32 9.43
C ASN A 46 -9.29 -10.59 10.08
N ILE A 47 -8.55 -9.56 10.43
CA ILE A 47 -7.23 -9.66 11.04
C ILE A 47 -7.29 -9.09 12.47
N THR A 48 -7.00 -9.93 13.44
CA THR A 48 -6.94 -9.53 14.85
C THR A 48 -5.70 -8.66 15.12
N PRO A 49 -5.79 -7.55 15.83
CA PRO A 49 -4.63 -6.75 16.22
C PRO A 49 -3.57 -7.57 16.97
N CYS A 50 -2.31 -7.23 16.80
CA CYS A 50 -1.22 -7.86 17.55
C CYS A 50 -1.40 -7.64 19.06
N ASN A 51 -1.32 -8.72 19.84
CA ASN A 51 -1.44 -8.69 21.31
C ASN A 51 -0.08 -8.62 22.04
N GLY A 52 1.04 -8.49 21.32
CA GLY A 52 2.37 -8.35 21.91
C GLY A 52 2.91 -9.60 22.60
N CYS A 53 2.44 -10.79 22.26
CA CYS A 53 2.86 -12.05 22.92
C CYS A 53 4.29 -12.49 22.63
N ASP A 54 4.97 -11.85 21.68
CA ASP A 54 6.37 -12.10 21.27
C ASP A 54 6.71 -13.54 20.81
N GLN A 55 5.73 -14.37 20.53
CA GLN A 55 5.93 -15.72 20.00
C GLN A 55 6.70 -15.70 18.67
N CYS A 56 6.42 -14.73 17.80
CA CYS A 56 7.12 -14.57 16.52
C CYS A 56 8.60 -14.17 16.63
N LEU A 57 9.14 -13.95 17.84
CA LEU A 57 10.58 -13.75 18.08
C LEU A 57 11.32 -15.07 18.32
N ARG A 58 10.61 -16.18 18.41
CA ARG A 58 11.19 -17.51 18.70
C ARG A 58 10.86 -18.46 17.55
N PRO A 59 11.78 -19.38 17.21
CA PRO A 59 11.48 -20.42 16.23
C PRO A 59 10.19 -21.17 16.59
N PRO A 60 9.32 -21.48 15.61
CA PRO A 60 9.46 -21.30 14.17
C PRO A 60 9.12 -19.89 13.63
N TYR A 61 9.03 -18.87 14.48
CA TYR A 61 8.72 -17.47 14.16
C TYR A 61 7.28 -17.23 13.66
N ASP A 62 6.36 -18.13 14.00
CA ASP A 62 4.95 -18.02 13.60
C ASP A 62 4.15 -17.13 14.54
N CYS A 63 3.04 -16.59 14.03
CA CYS A 63 2.10 -15.86 14.83
C CYS A 63 0.94 -16.77 15.24
N PRO A 64 0.72 -17.00 16.58
CA PRO A 64 -0.34 -17.91 17.04
C PRO A 64 -1.76 -17.39 16.75
N LEU A 65 -1.90 -16.14 16.32
CA LEU A 65 -3.19 -15.60 15.88
C LEU A 65 -3.48 -15.88 14.40
N ALA A 66 -2.46 -16.26 13.61
CA ALA A 66 -2.61 -16.40 12.17
C ALA A 66 -3.57 -17.52 11.77
N GLU A 67 -3.59 -18.62 12.52
CA GLU A 67 -4.53 -19.73 12.31
C GLU A 67 -6.00 -19.39 12.70
N LYS A 68 -6.20 -18.30 13.46
CA LYS A 68 -7.50 -17.90 14.02
C LYS A 68 -8.18 -16.78 13.22
N ASP A 69 -7.50 -16.25 12.23
CA ASP A 69 -7.98 -15.13 11.42
C ASP A 69 -7.48 -15.24 9.97
N ASP A 70 -7.71 -14.21 9.15
CA ASP A 70 -7.36 -14.27 7.74
C ASP A 70 -5.90 -13.87 7.43
N THR A 71 -5.02 -13.80 8.45
CA THR A 71 -3.62 -13.40 8.25
C THR A 71 -2.89 -14.29 7.26
N GLU A 72 -3.05 -15.62 7.34
CA GLU A 72 -2.39 -16.55 6.43
C GLU A 72 -2.85 -16.40 4.98
N LYS A 73 -4.14 -16.10 4.77
CA LYS A 73 -4.68 -15.85 3.43
C LYS A 73 -4.05 -14.59 2.83
N LEU A 74 -3.94 -13.52 3.63
CA LEU A 74 -3.32 -12.28 3.21
C LEU A 74 -1.81 -12.45 2.98
N GLU A 75 -1.14 -13.18 3.87
CA GLU A 75 0.29 -13.52 3.75
C GLU A 75 0.59 -14.19 2.40
N LYS A 76 -0.16 -15.22 2.02
CA LYS A 76 0.03 -15.90 0.74
C LYS A 76 -0.05 -14.95 -0.45
N VAL A 77 -1.01 -14.03 -0.46
CA VAL A 77 -1.17 -13.06 -1.54
C VAL A 77 0.00 -12.07 -1.57
N VAL A 78 0.41 -11.56 -0.40
CA VAL A 78 1.44 -10.54 -0.27
C VAL A 78 2.82 -11.10 -0.57
N LEU A 79 3.16 -12.27 -0.04
CA LEU A 79 4.49 -12.87 -0.23
C LEU A 79 4.70 -13.46 -1.65
N ASP A 80 3.63 -13.70 -2.40
CA ASP A 80 3.70 -14.14 -3.80
C ASP A 80 3.82 -12.95 -4.79
N SER A 81 4.19 -11.76 -4.31
CA SER A 81 4.28 -10.57 -5.15
C SER A 81 5.71 -10.06 -5.33
N ASP A 82 6.02 -9.54 -6.52
CA ASP A 82 7.26 -8.82 -6.82
C ASP A 82 7.17 -7.34 -6.40
N ALA A 83 5.95 -6.81 -6.27
CA ALA A 83 5.72 -5.45 -5.79
C ALA A 83 4.39 -5.31 -5.05
N LEU A 84 4.39 -4.40 -4.07
CA LEU A 84 3.22 -3.92 -3.36
C LEU A 84 2.99 -2.45 -3.68
N ILE A 85 1.76 -2.09 -4.06
CA ILE A 85 1.30 -0.71 -4.13
C ILE A 85 0.23 -0.55 -3.04
N ILE A 86 0.50 0.24 -2.01
CA ILE A 86 -0.40 0.39 -0.87
C ILE A 86 -0.98 1.79 -0.85
N ALA A 87 -2.29 1.91 -1.00
CA ALA A 87 -3.01 3.17 -0.82
C ALA A 87 -3.74 3.15 0.53
N ALA A 88 -3.36 4.03 1.45
CA ALA A 88 -3.96 4.12 2.77
C ALA A 88 -4.60 5.49 3.03
N PRO A 89 -5.73 5.54 3.76
CA PRO A 89 -6.35 6.80 4.15
C PRO A 89 -5.60 7.40 5.34
N ASN A 90 -5.58 8.73 5.41
CA ASN A 90 -5.12 9.43 6.60
C ASN A 90 -6.23 9.45 7.66
N TYR A 91 -6.01 8.76 8.76
CA TYR A 91 -6.87 8.82 9.94
C TYR A 91 -6.04 9.32 11.14
N PHE A 92 -6.37 10.53 11.60
CA PHE A 92 -5.66 11.19 12.71
C PHE A 92 -4.12 11.28 12.53
N GLY A 93 -3.68 11.58 11.30
CA GLY A 93 -2.26 11.81 11.00
C GLY A 93 -1.44 10.54 10.68
N SER A 94 -2.05 9.37 10.64
CA SER A 94 -1.40 8.08 10.42
C SER A 94 -2.22 7.18 9.48
N VAL A 95 -1.73 5.99 9.20
CA VAL A 95 -2.47 4.96 8.46
C VAL A 95 -3.73 4.51 9.20
N SER A 96 -4.70 3.93 8.49
CA SER A 96 -5.89 3.32 9.11
C SER A 96 -5.51 2.18 10.07
N SER A 97 -6.38 1.90 11.03
CA SER A 97 -6.21 0.77 11.95
C SER A 97 -6.02 -0.56 11.21
N GLN A 98 -6.69 -0.75 10.06
CA GLN A 98 -6.55 -1.94 9.24
C GLN A 98 -5.12 -2.10 8.70
N ILE A 99 -4.55 -1.02 8.17
CA ILE A 99 -3.15 -1.03 7.69
C ILE A 99 -2.18 -1.14 8.86
N LYS A 100 -2.44 -0.47 9.98
CA LYS A 100 -1.58 -0.63 11.16
C LYS A 100 -1.58 -2.05 11.68
N THR A 101 -2.73 -2.69 11.74
CA THR A 101 -2.85 -4.10 12.11
C THR A 101 -2.09 -5.00 11.13
N PHE A 102 -2.23 -4.78 9.82
CA PHE A 102 -1.45 -5.48 8.80
C PHE A 102 0.07 -5.34 9.03
N ILE A 103 0.55 -4.11 9.25
CA ILE A 103 1.96 -3.82 9.53
C ILE A 103 2.43 -4.58 10.78
N ASP A 104 1.69 -4.50 11.88
CA ASP A 104 2.06 -5.16 13.14
C ASP A 104 2.05 -6.68 13.03
N ARG A 105 1.11 -7.23 12.26
CA ARG A 105 0.96 -8.67 12.03
C ARG A 105 1.95 -9.23 11.01
N SER A 106 2.67 -8.36 10.28
CA SER A 106 3.75 -8.76 9.35
C SER A 106 5.10 -9.02 10.04
N ARG A 107 5.20 -8.83 11.36
CA ARG A 107 6.45 -9.05 12.11
C ARG A 107 7.07 -10.44 11.91
N PRO A 108 6.30 -11.56 11.85
CA PRO A 108 6.83 -12.88 11.53
C PRO A 108 7.63 -12.91 10.22
N TRP A 109 7.21 -12.19 9.19
CA TRP A 109 7.86 -12.20 7.88
C TRP A 109 9.29 -11.66 7.94
N LYS A 110 9.51 -10.63 8.76
CA LYS A 110 10.86 -10.13 9.05
C LYS A 110 11.68 -11.17 9.84
N MET A 111 11.09 -11.77 10.87
CA MET A 111 11.79 -12.74 11.72
C MET A 111 12.15 -14.03 10.98
N LYS A 112 11.40 -14.43 9.98
CA LYS A 112 11.68 -15.51 9.03
C LYS A 112 12.67 -15.11 7.93
N ASN A 113 13.65 -14.28 8.24
CA ASN A 113 14.70 -13.83 7.31
C ASN A 113 14.21 -12.87 6.21
N TYR A 114 13.36 -11.89 6.57
CA TYR A 114 12.95 -10.84 5.68
C TYR A 114 12.26 -11.35 4.41
N LEU A 115 11.10 -12.01 4.55
CA LEU A 115 10.36 -12.61 3.43
C LEU A 115 9.93 -11.59 2.34
N LEU A 116 9.89 -10.29 2.66
CA LEU A 116 9.63 -9.20 1.70
C LEU A 116 10.91 -8.51 1.21
N LYS A 117 12.09 -9.06 1.52
CA LYS A 117 13.35 -8.49 1.05
C LYS A 117 13.34 -8.35 -0.47
N ASP A 118 13.78 -7.19 -0.94
CA ASP A 118 13.88 -6.83 -2.36
C ASP A 118 12.52 -6.72 -3.11
N THR A 119 11.39 -6.98 -2.45
CA THR A 119 10.06 -6.65 -2.99
C THR A 119 9.92 -5.12 -3.11
N ILE A 120 9.38 -4.62 -4.23
CA ILE A 120 9.16 -3.19 -4.42
C ILE A 120 7.95 -2.73 -3.60
N LEU A 121 8.07 -1.59 -2.91
CA LEU A 121 6.95 -0.91 -2.25
C LEU A 121 6.74 0.48 -2.82
N ALA A 122 5.52 0.77 -3.29
CA ALA A 122 5.09 2.11 -3.68
C ALA A 122 3.92 2.56 -2.78
N PRO A 123 4.16 3.50 -1.85
CA PRO A 123 3.14 4.02 -0.96
C PRO A 123 2.30 5.12 -1.62
N MET A 124 1.01 5.18 -1.26
CA MET A 124 0.07 6.23 -1.62
C MET A 124 -0.79 6.62 -0.42
N ALA A 125 -1.19 7.88 -0.33
CA ALA A 125 -2.06 8.37 0.73
C ALA A 125 -3.33 9.01 0.19
N ALA A 126 -4.43 8.85 0.91
CA ALA A 126 -5.67 9.58 0.66
C ALA A 126 -6.04 10.41 1.89
N THR A 127 -6.21 11.73 1.71
CA THR A 127 -6.48 12.66 2.81
C THR A 127 -7.83 13.37 2.63
N GLY A 128 -8.42 13.81 3.74
CA GLY A 128 -9.62 14.66 3.71
C GLY A 128 -9.31 16.14 3.45
N LEU A 129 -8.07 16.56 3.66
CA LEU A 129 -7.53 17.91 3.42
C LEU A 129 -6.21 17.79 2.69
N ARG A 130 -5.65 18.89 2.19
CA ARG A 130 -4.40 18.91 1.41
C ARG A 130 -3.12 18.59 2.23
N ASN A 131 -3.24 18.30 3.49
CA ASN A 131 -2.15 17.98 4.41
C ASN A 131 -2.45 16.69 5.18
N GLY A 132 -1.46 16.16 5.87
CA GLY A 132 -1.58 14.98 6.71
C GLY A 132 -1.37 13.65 5.99
N GLY A 133 -1.17 13.65 4.67
CA GLY A 133 -0.77 12.45 3.93
C GLY A 133 0.66 12.02 4.21
N GLU A 134 1.50 12.96 4.63
CA GLU A 134 2.92 12.76 4.91
C GLU A 134 3.15 11.73 6.01
N GLY A 135 2.32 11.74 7.06
CA GLY A 135 2.36 10.75 8.13
C GLY A 135 2.06 9.34 7.62
N VAL A 136 1.01 9.19 6.81
CA VAL A 136 0.65 7.91 6.17
C VAL A 136 1.80 7.37 5.32
N ILE A 137 2.42 8.25 4.55
CA ILE A 137 3.54 7.89 3.68
C ILE A 137 4.76 7.48 4.49
N SER A 138 5.08 8.24 5.55
CA SER A 138 6.16 7.90 6.48
C SER A 138 5.95 6.53 7.12
N ASP A 139 4.73 6.23 7.56
CA ASP A 139 4.39 4.92 8.14
C ASP A 139 4.62 3.78 7.15
N LEU A 140 4.19 3.95 5.88
CA LEU A 140 4.37 2.95 4.84
C LEU A 140 5.84 2.81 4.39
N ILE A 141 6.58 3.91 4.30
CA ILE A 141 8.02 3.89 4.02
C ILE A 141 8.75 3.13 5.13
N ASN A 142 8.47 3.45 6.39
CA ASN A 142 9.06 2.77 7.54
C ASN A 142 8.75 1.26 7.53
N PHE A 143 7.52 0.88 7.21
CA PHE A 143 7.16 -0.53 7.01
C PHE A 143 8.06 -1.18 5.96
N GLY A 144 8.19 -0.56 4.78
CA GLY A 144 9.02 -1.08 3.69
C GLY A 144 10.48 -1.24 4.10
N LEU A 145 11.08 -0.21 4.68
CA LEU A 145 12.48 -0.25 5.13
C LEU A 145 12.72 -1.31 6.21
N ILE A 146 11.79 -1.45 7.16
CA ILE A 146 11.86 -2.46 8.22
C ILE A 146 11.79 -3.88 7.65
N GLN A 147 11.05 -4.10 6.58
CA GLN A 147 10.91 -5.39 5.90
C GLN A 147 12.01 -5.67 4.86
N GLY A 148 12.93 -4.73 4.63
CA GLY A 148 14.00 -4.88 3.63
C GLY A 148 13.53 -4.68 2.19
N MET A 149 12.41 -3.97 1.99
CA MET A 149 11.83 -3.70 0.68
C MET A 149 12.55 -2.55 -0.04
N ILE A 150 12.39 -2.49 -1.36
CA ILE A 150 12.83 -1.37 -2.20
C ILE A 150 11.69 -0.35 -2.28
N VAL A 151 11.79 0.74 -1.52
CA VAL A 151 10.78 1.81 -1.53
C VAL A 151 10.99 2.70 -2.73
N VAL A 152 9.94 2.92 -3.53
CA VAL A 152 10.01 3.72 -4.74
C VAL A 152 8.92 4.80 -4.78
N GLY A 153 9.30 5.94 -5.39
CA GLY A 153 8.38 7.01 -5.75
C GLY A 153 8.09 7.02 -7.25
N ASN A 154 7.35 8.02 -7.70
CA ASN A 154 7.11 8.27 -9.13
C ASN A 154 8.21 9.14 -9.75
N THR A 155 8.14 9.35 -11.06
CA THR A 155 9.05 10.22 -11.83
C THR A 155 8.33 11.43 -12.41
N PHE A 156 7.18 11.78 -11.88
CA PHE A 156 6.35 12.90 -12.30
C PHE A 156 6.17 13.89 -11.14
N GLY A 157 6.35 15.18 -11.40
CA GLY A 157 6.21 16.25 -10.42
C GLY A 157 7.48 16.55 -9.63
N SER A 158 7.38 17.48 -8.68
CA SER A 158 8.47 17.87 -7.81
C SER A 158 8.66 16.87 -6.66
N PRO A 159 9.84 16.29 -6.49
CA PRO A 159 10.10 15.35 -5.40
C PRO A 159 10.00 15.99 -4.01
N VAL A 160 9.99 17.30 -3.92
CA VAL A 160 9.98 18.04 -2.64
C VAL A 160 8.54 18.40 -2.22
N ILE A 161 7.71 18.83 -3.16
CA ILE A 161 6.37 19.36 -2.86
C ILE A 161 5.29 18.29 -3.03
N GLU A 162 5.44 17.44 -4.04
CA GLU A 162 4.46 16.42 -4.40
C GLU A 162 4.85 15.03 -3.94
N GLY A 163 5.97 14.94 -3.26
CA GLY A 163 6.41 13.81 -2.46
C GLY A 163 6.53 12.48 -3.17
N ASN A 164 6.72 12.43 -4.49
CA ASN A 164 6.78 11.17 -5.21
C ASN A 164 5.58 10.23 -5.00
N ILE A 165 4.47 10.73 -4.42
CA ILE A 165 3.43 9.92 -3.83
C ILE A 165 2.09 10.54 -4.17
N ALA A 166 1.17 9.72 -4.64
CA ALA A 166 -0.17 10.17 -4.91
C ALA A 166 -0.91 10.45 -3.59
N ILE A 167 -1.26 11.70 -3.35
CA ILE A 167 -2.09 12.13 -2.24
C ILE A 167 -3.36 12.74 -2.81
N THR A 168 -4.53 12.12 -2.60
CA THR A 168 -5.79 12.75 -2.92
C THR A 168 -6.27 13.62 -1.77
N SER A 169 -6.92 14.73 -2.08
CA SER A 169 -7.57 15.59 -1.10
C SER A 169 -8.92 16.07 -1.60
N ILE A 170 -9.78 16.50 -0.68
CA ILE A 170 -10.99 17.21 -1.07
C ILE A 170 -10.65 18.66 -1.42
N GLN A 171 -11.25 19.17 -2.49
CA GLN A 171 -10.99 20.54 -2.97
C GLN A 171 -11.79 21.60 -2.22
N LYS A 172 -12.96 21.22 -1.69
CA LYS A 172 -13.84 22.10 -0.93
C LYS A 172 -14.21 21.46 0.40
N TYR A 173 -14.18 22.25 1.46
CA TYR A 173 -14.56 21.79 2.79
C TYR A 173 -16.09 21.76 2.92
N SER A 174 -16.70 20.68 2.50
CA SER A 174 -18.11 20.38 2.71
C SER A 174 -18.30 18.89 3.00
N LEU A 175 -19.36 18.54 3.71
CA LEU A 175 -19.69 17.14 3.97
C LEU A 175 -19.91 16.37 2.66
N LYS A 176 -20.51 17.02 1.67
CA LYS A 176 -20.73 16.43 0.33
C LYS A 176 -19.42 16.07 -0.34
N ASP A 177 -18.44 16.99 -0.36
CA ASP A 177 -17.14 16.76 -0.98
C ASP A 177 -16.32 15.74 -0.18
N PHE A 178 -16.41 15.77 1.16
CA PHE A 178 -15.80 14.77 2.03
C PHE A 178 -16.33 13.35 1.79
N LEU A 179 -17.61 13.22 1.47
CA LEU A 179 -18.23 11.95 1.12
C LEU A 179 -18.04 11.58 -0.36
N ALA A 180 -17.54 12.49 -1.20
CA ALA A 180 -17.24 12.21 -2.59
C ALA A 180 -16.12 11.17 -2.72
N LYS A 181 -16.03 10.56 -3.92
CA LYS A 181 -15.07 9.47 -4.16
C LYS A 181 -13.61 9.90 -4.32
N GLY A 182 -13.35 11.20 -4.42
CA GLY A 182 -12.01 11.73 -4.70
C GLY A 182 -11.59 11.65 -6.18
N GLU A 183 -12.50 11.30 -7.06
CA GLU A 183 -12.28 11.11 -8.51
C GLU A 183 -11.97 12.42 -9.26
N SER A 184 -12.13 13.56 -8.60
CA SER A 184 -11.88 14.89 -9.18
C SER A 184 -10.44 15.39 -8.97
N ASP A 185 -9.60 14.65 -8.29
CA ASP A 185 -8.18 15.02 -8.08
C ASP A 185 -7.34 14.51 -9.26
N GLU A 186 -7.36 15.27 -10.36
CA GLU A 186 -6.64 14.90 -11.59
C GLU A 186 -5.14 14.77 -11.38
N LEU A 187 -4.53 15.65 -10.57
CA LEU A 187 -3.09 15.61 -10.30
C LEU A 187 -2.72 14.34 -9.53
N ALA A 188 -3.47 14.01 -8.47
CA ALA A 188 -3.23 12.78 -7.73
C ALA A 188 -3.43 11.54 -8.59
N GLY A 189 -4.44 11.54 -9.48
CA GLY A 189 -4.66 10.49 -10.45
C GLY A 189 -3.48 10.30 -11.41
N LEU A 190 -2.94 11.41 -11.91
CA LEU A 190 -1.77 11.38 -12.80
C LEU A 190 -0.51 10.88 -12.08
N ILE A 191 -0.28 11.32 -10.85
CA ILE A 191 0.83 10.85 -10.01
C ILE A 191 0.68 9.34 -9.74
N ALA A 192 -0.50 8.87 -9.36
CA ALA A 192 -0.78 7.46 -9.13
C ALA A 192 -0.53 6.60 -10.38
N LYS A 193 -0.97 7.08 -11.55
CA LYS A 193 -0.71 6.43 -12.84
C LYS A 193 0.80 6.32 -13.12
N ASN A 194 1.56 7.39 -12.91
CA ASN A 194 3.01 7.38 -13.08
C ASN A 194 3.72 6.49 -12.05
N THR A 195 3.21 6.40 -10.83
CA THR A 195 3.71 5.44 -9.83
C THR A 195 3.54 3.99 -10.33
N GLY A 196 2.37 3.65 -10.85
CA GLY A 196 2.13 2.33 -11.44
C GLY A 196 3.08 2.02 -12.60
N LYS A 197 3.28 2.98 -13.53
CA LYS A 197 4.27 2.86 -14.61
C LYS A 197 5.66 2.57 -14.06
N ARG A 198 6.10 3.38 -13.09
CA ARG A 198 7.44 3.27 -12.50
C ARG A 198 7.67 1.91 -11.85
N VAL A 199 6.69 1.40 -11.13
CA VAL A 199 6.75 0.06 -10.52
C VAL A 199 6.91 -1.01 -11.59
N ALA A 200 6.10 -0.99 -12.65
CA ALA A 200 6.18 -1.94 -13.75
C ALA A 200 7.54 -1.90 -14.49
N GLU A 201 8.05 -0.70 -14.79
CA GLU A 201 9.36 -0.50 -15.41
C GLU A 201 10.50 -1.07 -14.56
N LEU A 202 10.45 -0.83 -13.23
CA LEU A 202 11.48 -1.32 -12.30
C LEU A 202 11.47 -2.84 -12.19
N ILE A 203 10.29 -3.47 -12.07
CA ILE A 203 10.19 -4.93 -12.01
C ILE A 203 10.79 -5.56 -13.29
N ILE A 204 10.42 -5.04 -14.46
CA ILE A 204 10.96 -5.54 -15.72
C ILE A 204 12.49 -5.37 -15.78
N LYS A 205 13.01 -4.27 -15.22
CA LYS A 205 14.45 -3.98 -15.19
C LYS A 205 15.20 -4.89 -14.23
N LEU A 206 14.62 -5.21 -13.07
CA LEU A 206 15.26 -6.03 -12.04
C LEU A 206 15.20 -7.53 -12.36
N ASN A 207 14.20 -7.97 -13.13
CA ASN A 207 14.03 -9.35 -13.56
C ASN A 207 14.83 -9.69 -14.87
N LYS A 208 15.61 -8.74 -15.37
CA LYS A 208 16.57 -8.94 -16.48
C LYS A 208 17.94 -9.26 -15.96
#